data_d6c1985c72781f49f3cef99121c32cd5
#
_entry.id   d6c1985c72781f49f3cef99121c32cd5
#
_cell.length_a   1.000
_cell.length_b   1.000
_cell.length_c   1.000
_cell.angle_alpha   90.00
_cell.angle_beta   90.00
_cell.angle_gamma   90.00
#
_symmetry.space_group_name_H-M   'P 1'
#
loop_
_entity.id
_entity.type
_entity.pdbx_description
1 polymer ?
#
loop_
_entity_poly.entity_id
_entity_poly.type
_entity_poly.pdbx_seq_one_letter_code
_entity_poly.pdbx_strand_id
1 'polypeptide(L)'
;MAAAQGRVSAPLRLYGRAGCHLCEQMARTLRAFRVDFDEVDVDSDAGLRRRYGERVPVLTDAAGEELCNGRLDPAVLERIQ
;
A
#
# COMPACT_ATOMS: atom_id res chain seq x y z
N MET A 1 -18.25 14.03 9.32
CA MET A 1 -17.82 13.82 9.57
C MET A 1 -16.96 13.78 9.95
N ALA A 2 -17.04 13.68 10.13
CA ALA A 2 -16.23 13.72 10.54
C ALA A 2 -15.44 13.26 10.64
N ALA A 3 -15.97 12.87 10.72
CA ALA A 3 -15.22 12.01 11.00
C ALA A 3 -14.06 11.97 10.56
N ALA A 4 -13.95 11.93 9.85
CA ALA A 4 -12.72 11.85 9.30
C ALA A 4 -11.81 12.87 9.77
N GLN A 5 -12.17 13.49 10.76
CA GLN A 5 -11.33 14.51 11.18
C GLN A 5 -10.08 14.05 11.70
N GLY A 6 -9.03 14.62 11.46
CA GLY A 6 -7.78 14.39 12.07
C GLY A 6 -7.12 13.11 11.67
N ARG A 7 -7.71 12.34 10.79
CA ARG A 7 -7.06 11.13 10.38
C ARG A 7 -7.15 11.02 8.87
N VAL A 8 -6.37 10.13 8.34
CA VAL A 8 -6.37 9.90 6.91
C VAL A 8 -7.76 9.48 6.51
N SER A 9 -8.36 10.24 5.62
CA SER A 9 -9.74 10.00 5.25
C SER A 9 -9.87 8.99 4.13
N ALA A 10 -8.81 8.70 3.44
CA ALA A 10 -8.85 7.75 2.34
C ALA A 10 -7.85 6.66 2.59
N PRO A 11 -8.13 5.44 2.12
CA PRO A 11 -7.22 4.33 2.38
C PRO A 11 -5.92 4.49 1.62
N LEU A 12 -4.92 3.82 2.13
CA LEU A 12 -3.68 3.66 1.42
C LEU A 12 -3.88 2.73 0.24
N ARG A 13 -2.90 2.67 -0.66
CA ARG A 13 -2.94 1.74 -1.78
C ARG A 13 -1.71 0.89 -1.75
N LEU A 14 -1.91 -0.41 -1.88
CA LEU A 14 -0.83 -1.37 -1.95
C LEU A 14 -0.79 -1.94 -3.35
N TYR A 15 0.22 -1.56 -4.12
CA TYR A 15 0.39 -2.06 -5.47
C TYR A 15 1.21 -3.34 -5.41
N GLY A 16 0.66 -4.40 -5.99
CA GLY A 16 1.31 -5.70 -5.95
C GLY A 16 0.91 -6.52 -7.15
N ARG A 17 1.22 -7.81 -7.10
CA ARG A 17 0.83 -8.73 -8.15
C ARG A 17 0.68 -10.13 -7.59
N ALA A 18 -0.03 -10.97 -8.34
CA ALA A 18 -0.23 -12.35 -7.95
C ALA A 18 1.11 -13.06 -7.88
N GLY A 19 1.26 -13.92 -6.90
CA GLY A 19 2.49 -14.70 -6.75
C GLY A 19 3.65 -13.94 -6.16
N CYS A 20 3.45 -12.72 -5.75
CA CYS A 20 4.50 -11.92 -5.16
C CYS A 20 4.52 -12.14 -3.64
N HIS A 21 5.53 -12.83 -3.16
CA HIS A 21 5.63 -13.19 -1.75
C HIS A 21 5.71 -11.99 -0.84
N LEU A 22 6.52 -11.00 -1.21
CA LEU A 22 6.67 -9.80 -0.42
C LEU A 22 5.39 -8.97 -0.42
N CYS A 23 4.66 -9.00 -1.53
CA CYS A 23 3.37 -8.31 -1.60
C CYS A 23 2.39 -8.92 -0.60
N GLU A 24 2.37 -10.24 -0.53
CA GLU A 24 1.50 -10.94 0.40
C GLU A 24 1.88 -10.67 1.84
N GLN A 25 3.17 -10.63 2.12
CA GLN A 25 3.63 -10.32 3.47
C GLN A 25 3.23 -8.93 3.90
N MET A 26 3.40 -7.96 3.03
CA MET A 26 3.04 -6.59 3.36
C MET A 26 1.54 -6.46 3.60
N ALA A 27 0.73 -7.08 2.75
CA ALA A 27 -0.71 -7.04 2.93
C ALA A 27 -1.12 -7.67 4.26
N ARG A 28 -0.50 -8.79 4.59
CA ARG A 28 -0.81 -9.49 5.84
C ARG A 28 -0.48 -8.62 7.05
N THR A 29 0.67 -7.97 7.02
CA THR A 29 1.06 -7.10 8.12
C THR A 29 0.11 -5.92 8.26
N LEU A 30 -0.25 -5.29 7.15
CA LEU A 30 -1.16 -4.16 7.19
C LEU A 30 -2.51 -4.57 7.78
N ARG A 31 -3.01 -5.75 7.40
CA ARG A 31 -4.27 -6.24 7.96
C ARG A 31 -4.15 -6.53 9.45
N ALA A 32 -3.03 -7.09 9.86
CA ALA A 32 -2.82 -7.42 11.27
C ALA A 32 -2.84 -6.17 12.13
N PHE A 33 -2.37 -5.06 11.61
CA PHE A 33 -2.38 -3.80 12.34
C PHE A 33 -3.60 -2.95 12.02
N ARG A 34 -4.58 -3.53 11.30
CA ARG A 34 -5.85 -2.89 11.00
C ARG A 34 -5.70 -1.59 10.24
N VAL A 35 -4.70 -1.54 9.38
CA VAL A 35 -4.51 -0.40 8.49
C VAL A 35 -5.46 -0.56 7.32
N ASP A 36 -6.15 0.50 6.97
CA ASP A 36 -7.09 0.49 5.87
C ASP A 36 -6.35 0.72 4.56
N PHE A 37 -6.48 -0.19 3.62
CA PHE A 37 -5.80 -0.07 2.34
C PHE A 37 -6.54 -0.83 1.25
N ASP A 38 -6.35 -0.38 0.01
CA ASP A 38 -6.85 -1.08 -1.16
C ASP A 38 -5.69 -1.79 -1.83
N GLU A 39 -5.94 -3.00 -2.28
CA GLU A 39 -4.95 -3.72 -3.07
C GLU A 39 -5.17 -3.44 -4.54
N VAL A 40 -4.10 -3.11 -5.26
CA VAL A 40 -4.16 -2.81 -6.67
C VAL A 40 -3.19 -3.74 -7.39
N ASP A 41 -3.72 -4.47 -8.38
CA ASP A 41 -2.90 -5.40 -9.17
C ASP A 41 -2.24 -4.61 -10.29
N VAL A 42 -0.91 -4.53 -10.27
CA VAL A 42 -0.19 -3.77 -11.29
C VAL A 42 -0.32 -4.39 -12.67
N ASP A 43 -0.65 -5.68 -12.74
CA ASP A 43 -0.81 -6.33 -14.03
C ASP A 43 -2.17 -6.06 -14.66
N SER A 44 -3.05 -5.36 -13.95
CA SER A 44 -4.35 -5.00 -14.49
C SER A 44 -4.27 -3.81 -15.44
N ASP A 45 -3.13 -3.13 -15.50
CA ASP A 45 -3.01 -1.92 -16.29
C ASP A 45 -1.56 -1.73 -16.72
N ALA A 46 -1.34 -1.46 -18.00
CA ALA A 46 0.01 -1.34 -18.54
C ALA A 46 0.78 -0.18 -17.89
N GLY A 47 0.10 0.91 -17.60
CA GLY A 47 0.74 2.05 -16.96
C GLY A 47 1.22 1.73 -15.55
N LEU A 48 0.39 1.01 -14.80
CA LEU A 48 0.77 0.59 -13.45
C LEU A 48 1.95 -0.38 -13.50
N ARG A 49 1.92 -1.29 -14.46
CA ARG A 49 3.01 -2.26 -14.59
C ARG A 49 4.32 -1.56 -14.89
N ARG A 50 4.30 -0.56 -15.76
CA ARG A 50 5.50 0.19 -16.06
C ARG A 50 6.00 0.97 -14.86
N ARG A 51 5.07 1.54 -14.09
CA ARG A 51 5.44 2.43 -13.01
C ARG A 51 5.92 1.68 -11.78
N TYR A 52 5.24 0.58 -11.44
CA TYR A 52 5.49 -0.10 -10.17
C TYR A 52 5.95 -1.54 -10.31
N GLY A 53 5.81 -2.14 -11.48
CA GLY A 53 5.92 -3.58 -11.63
C GLY A 53 7.19 -4.20 -11.09
N GLU A 54 8.32 -3.50 -11.21
CA GLU A 54 9.60 -4.05 -10.75
C GLU A 54 9.90 -3.69 -9.31
N ARG A 55 9.04 -2.92 -8.68
CA ARG A 55 9.28 -2.48 -7.31
C ARG A 55 8.21 -2.94 -6.34
N VAL A 56 7.25 -3.74 -6.81
CA VAL A 56 6.19 -4.23 -5.91
C VAL A 56 6.78 -5.02 -4.77
N PRO A 57 6.19 -4.96 -3.60
CA PRO A 57 5.02 -4.14 -3.27
C PRO A 57 5.37 -2.68 -3.10
N VAL A 58 4.49 -1.80 -3.55
CA VAL A 58 4.65 -0.35 -3.37
C VAL A 58 3.45 0.14 -2.58
N LEU A 59 3.71 0.79 -1.46
CA LEU A 59 2.65 1.34 -0.62
C LEU A 59 2.61 2.84 -0.80
N THR A 60 1.45 3.36 -1.17
CA THR A 60 1.28 4.81 -1.33
C THR A 60 0.16 5.30 -0.44
N ASP A 61 0.13 6.60 -0.23
CA ASP A 61 -1.02 7.21 0.40
C ASP A 61 -2.09 7.49 -0.66
N ALA A 62 -3.21 8.06 -0.24
CA ALA A 62 -4.31 8.33 -1.14
C ALA A 62 -3.97 9.36 -2.22
N ALA A 63 -3.00 10.20 -1.95
CA ALA A 63 -2.55 11.19 -2.92
C ALA A 63 -1.57 10.61 -3.92
N GLY A 64 -1.16 9.37 -3.73
CA GLY A 64 -0.24 8.71 -4.63
C GLY A 64 1.22 8.83 -4.25
N GLU A 65 1.50 9.40 -3.09
CA GLU A 65 2.87 9.52 -2.65
C GLU A 65 3.37 8.19 -2.11
N GLU A 66 4.53 7.77 -2.57
CA GLU A 66 5.09 6.50 -2.17
C GLU A 66 5.61 6.58 -0.75
N LEU A 67 5.18 5.63 0.09
CA LEU A 67 5.60 5.58 1.49
C LEU A 67 6.74 4.59 1.68
N CYS A 68 6.67 3.46 0.99
CA CYS A 68 7.74 2.46 1.03
C CYS A 68 7.53 1.47 -0.09
N ASN A 69 8.54 0.65 -0.34
CA ASN A 69 8.41 -0.43 -1.31
C ASN A 69 9.29 -1.60 -0.88
N GLY A 70 8.96 -2.77 -1.39
CA GLY A 70 9.68 -4.00 -1.11
C GLY A 70 9.37 -4.57 0.25
N ARG A 71 9.57 -3.80 1.30
CA ARG A 71 9.27 -4.20 2.66
C ARG A 71 8.61 -3.05 3.36
N LEU A 72 7.79 -3.38 4.35
CA LEU A 72 7.13 -2.37 5.15
C LEU A 72 8.11 -1.84 6.17
N ASP A 73 8.47 -0.58 6.00
CA ASP A 73 9.38 0.09 6.90
C ASP A 73 8.68 0.28 8.25
N PRO A 74 9.29 -0.14 9.35
CA PRO A 74 8.66 0.03 10.67
C PRO A 74 8.31 1.48 10.99
N ALA A 75 9.11 2.43 10.54
CA ALA A 75 8.80 3.84 10.77
C ALA A 75 7.54 4.26 10.01
N VAL A 76 7.35 3.71 8.81
CA VAL A 76 6.14 3.98 8.05
C VAL A 76 4.94 3.35 8.74
N LEU A 77 5.07 2.10 9.20
CA LEU A 77 3.99 1.43 9.89
C LEU A 77 3.55 2.23 11.11
N GLU A 78 4.51 2.77 11.84
CA GLU A 78 4.21 3.56 13.02
C GLU A 78 3.41 4.81 12.66
N ARG A 79 3.75 5.44 11.54
CA ARG A 79 3.08 6.66 11.11
C ARG A 79 1.66 6.43 10.61
N ILE A 80 1.38 5.26 10.06
CA ILE A 80 0.08 4.99 9.44
C ILE A 80 -0.88 4.26 10.36
N GLN A 81 -0.46 3.96 11.55
CA GLN A 81 -1.35 3.31 12.52
C GLN A 81 -2.33 4.28 13.16
#